data_82084cc63d8faf5c3ee0b74fd8b4b056
#
_entry.id   82084cc63d8faf5c3ee0b74fd8b4b056
#
_cell.length_a   1.000
_cell.length_b   1.000
_cell.length_c   1.000
_cell.angle_alpha   90.00
_cell.angle_beta   90.00
_cell.angle_gamma   90.00
#
_symmetry.space_group_name_H-M   'P 1'
#
loop_
_entity.id
_entity.type
_entity.pdbx_description
1 polymer ?
#
loop_
_entity_poly.entity_id
_entity_poly.type
_entity_poly.pdbx_seq_one_letter_code
_entity_poly.pdbx_strand_id
1 'polypeptide(L)'
;MRVNHTDSVAHSALETQVPGGKPSEMWMSTFARFALPALRSRSSAAACQALRACRGLGQAAGPPASLLTSVQLRGQQTMVSASAPVASQSLRHARALDEARMVEVEWDDGGTSLYPFTWLRDNCQCPVCTLQSAQARQLVMCDLDIHTGIDSVEVINDNKVSVVWPDHHSSVFDSEWLRRRCFSTAARQSLQEELFLNDRYYFDSKLNIPTGDYEEVLHDDKAALAWLLALRRVGIVRLKGAPRERGQVARLSERIGYLRLTFYGHTWQVQDKNMANNLAYTSNRLSLHTDYPALHFSPGVQFVHCISQAVEGGESEVVDGFHMVEKLQREDPEAYRTLTSTQVDFTDMGRDYCDFLLQSKKHIIDVDRKGRVERINFNNATRDSVLDLPVHQVQSFYRGLKAFTDLMNRPENVVCYTMEPGEVVTFDNWRLLHGRRSFVSRPDSSRHLEGAYLDWDEVMSRLRLLRNKHT
;
A
#
# COMPACT_ATOMS: atom_id res chain seq x y z
N MET A 1 -56.21 53.85 2.86
CA MET A 1 -55.31 55.00 3.03
C MET A 1 -54.00 54.61 2.42
N ARG A 2 -53.70 55.01 1.17
CA ARG A 2 -52.88 56.16 0.77
C ARG A 2 -51.52 56.09 1.50
N VAL A 3 -50.34 56.06 0.86
CA VAL A 3 -49.83 56.88 -0.28
C VAL A 3 -48.60 56.18 -0.86
N ASN A 4 -48.46 56.30 -2.18
CA ASN A 4 -47.32 56.12 -3.06
C ASN A 4 -46.01 56.82 -2.63
N HIS A 5 -44.85 56.31 -3.04
CA HIS A 5 -44.01 57.03 -4.00
C HIS A 5 -42.98 56.14 -4.63
N THR A 6 -42.98 56.12 -5.93
CA THR A 6 -42.01 55.86 -6.98
C THR A 6 -40.73 56.70 -6.79
N ASP A 7 -39.58 56.13 -7.16
CA ASP A 7 -38.69 56.83 -8.12
C ASP A 7 -37.69 55.85 -8.77
N SER A 8 -37.70 55.93 -10.10
CA SER A 8 -36.81 55.32 -11.05
C SER A 8 -35.56 56.18 -11.29
N VAL A 9 -34.39 55.58 -11.45
CA VAL A 9 -33.33 56.19 -12.30
C VAL A 9 -32.66 55.10 -13.10
N ALA A 10 -32.70 55.29 -14.43
CA ALA A 10 -32.02 54.54 -15.46
C ALA A 10 -30.64 55.15 -15.79
N HIS A 11 -29.91 54.40 -16.61
CA HIS A 11 -28.71 54.71 -17.41
C HIS A 11 -27.44 54.06 -16.86
N SER A 12 -26.57 53.47 -17.67
CA SER A 12 -26.40 53.43 -19.13
C SER A 12 -25.52 52.24 -19.52
N ALA A 13 -25.79 51.68 -20.67
CA ALA A 13 -24.95 50.73 -21.39
C ALA A 13 -23.70 51.40 -21.94
N LEU A 14 -22.60 50.73 -21.89
CA LEU A 14 -21.42 51.00 -22.74
C LEU A 14 -20.99 49.70 -23.41
N GLU A 15 -21.41 49.55 -24.63
CA GLU A 15 -20.82 48.61 -25.59
C GLU A 15 -19.42 49.08 -25.98
N THR A 16 -18.43 48.21 -25.83
CA THR A 16 -17.16 48.35 -26.58
C THR A 16 -16.98 47.13 -27.47
N GLN A 17 -17.06 47.41 -28.75
CA GLN A 17 -16.74 46.52 -29.88
C GLN A 17 -15.25 46.14 -29.85
N VAL A 18 -14.97 44.84 -30.05
CA VAL A 18 -13.62 44.32 -30.38
C VAL A 18 -13.65 43.82 -31.83
N PRO A 19 -12.71 44.22 -32.66
CA PRO A 19 -12.71 43.85 -34.09
C PRO A 19 -12.16 42.42 -34.28
N GLY A 20 -12.72 41.71 -35.22
CA GLY A 20 -12.35 40.35 -35.63
C GLY A 20 -10.96 40.27 -36.27
N GLY A 21 -10.21 39.27 -35.81
CA GLY A 21 -8.98 38.80 -36.44
C GLY A 21 -9.07 37.30 -36.70
N LYS A 22 -8.93 36.88 -37.95
CA LYS A 22 -8.88 35.51 -38.41
C LYS A 22 -7.62 34.82 -37.87
N PRO A 23 -7.66 33.50 -37.52
CA PRO A 23 -6.46 32.76 -37.15
C PRO A 23 -5.65 32.41 -38.40
N SER A 24 -4.38 32.75 -38.40
CA SER A 24 -3.39 32.34 -39.39
C SER A 24 -2.92 30.90 -39.06
N GLU A 25 -3.03 30.07 -40.08
CA GLU A 25 -2.31 28.78 -40.18
C GLU A 25 -0.80 29.02 -40.15
N MET A 26 -0.09 28.41 -39.22
CA MET A 26 1.32 28.03 -39.38
C MET A 26 1.82 27.35 -38.10
N TRP A 27 1.96 26.03 -38.16
CA TRP A 27 2.97 25.20 -37.51
C TRP A 27 2.75 23.73 -37.92
N MET A 28 3.06 23.44 -39.18
CA MET A 28 3.43 22.08 -39.59
C MET A 28 4.83 22.18 -40.18
N SER A 29 5.76 21.55 -39.56
CA SER A 29 6.90 20.82 -40.14
C SER A 29 8.06 20.82 -39.14
N THR A 30 8.39 19.64 -38.63
CA THR A 30 9.73 19.03 -38.70
C THR A 30 9.79 17.82 -37.80
N PHE A 31 9.34 16.65 -38.28
CA PHE A 31 9.82 15.36 -37.76
C PHE A 31 10.88 14.85 -38.72
N ALA A 32 12.14 15.07 -38.37
CA ALA A 32 13.27 14.41 -39.01
C ALA A 32 13.36 12.95 -38.56
N ARG A 33 13.35 12.05 -39.54
CA ARG A 33 13.61 10.63 -39.41
C ARG A 33 15.08 10.41 -39.01
N PHE A 34 15.32 9.79 -37.85
CA PHE A 34 16.59 9.14 -37.59
C PHE A 34 16.40 7.63 -37.68
N ALA A 35 16.97 7.05 -38.75
CA ALA A 35 17.14 5.63 -38.92
C ALA A 35 18.39 5.20 -38.13
N LEU A 36 18.23 4.25 -37.21
CA LEU A 36 19.33 3.60 -36.52
C LEU A 36 19.81 2.37 -37.35
N PRO A 37 21.11 2.16 -37.54
CA PRO A 37 21.62 0.99 -38.20
C PRO A 37 21.63 -0.23 -37.25
N ALA A 38 21.18 -1.36 -37.73
CA ALA A 38 21.21 -2.65 -37.06
C ALA A 38 22.67 -3.13 -36.88
N LEU A 39 23.14 -3.17 -35.64
CA LEU A 39 24.38 -3.85 -35.26
C LEU A 39 24.07 -5.32 -34.91
N ARG A 40 24.50 -6.22 -35.76
CA ARG A 40 24.57 -7.66 -35.50
C ARG A 40 25.64 -7.90 -34.43
N SER A 41 25.25 -8.33 -33.23
CA SER A 41 26.18 -8.85 -32.23
C SER A 41 26.44 -10.36 -32.48
N ARG A 42 27.68 -10.69 -32.67
CA ARG A 42 28.19 -12.08 -32.67
C ARG A 42 28.15 -12.59 -31.22
N SER A 43 27.56 -13.75 -31.04
CA SER A 43 27.63 -14.56 -29.84
C SER A 43 29.06 -14.97 -29.49
N SER A 44 29.52 -14.67 -28.26
CA SER A 44 30.62 -15.40 -27.65
C SER A 44 30.08 -16.20 -26.45
N ALA A 45 30.02 -17.51 -26.67
CA ALA A 45 29.76 -18.52 -25.65
C ALA A 45 31.04 -18.78 -24.86
N ALA A 46 31.25 -18.11 -23.75
CA ALA A 46 32.35 -18.44 -22.83
C ALA A 46 32.15 -17.74 -21.46
N ALA A 47 31.06 -18.02 -20.74
CA ALA A 47 30.94 -17.66 -19.32
C ALA A 47 29.86 -18.52 -18.60
N CYS A 48 29.84 -19.82 -18.83
CA CYS A 48 28.86 -20.71 -18.21
C CYS A 48 29.51 -22.02 -17.69
N GLN A 49 30.62 -21.90 -16.95
CA GLN A 49 31.28 -23.09 -16.38
C GLN A 49 31.75 -22.95 -14.90
N ALA A 50 31.33 -21.95 -14.16
CA ALA A 50 31.74 -21.78 -12.75
C ALA A 50 30.62 -21.98 -11.71
N LEU A 51 29.47 -22.54 -12.06
CA LEU A 51 28.33 -22.74 -11.12
C LEU A 51 27.89 -24.22 -11.03
N ARG A 52 28.85 -25.16 -11.02
CA ARG A 52 28.53 -26.57 -10.75
C ARG A 52 29.51 -27.18 -9.74
N ALA A 53 29.46 -26.72 -8.51
CA ALA A 53 30.07 -27.45 -7.39
C ALA A 53 29.44 -27.02 -6.06
N CYS A 54 28.17 -27.31 -5.82
CA CYS A 54 27.56 -27.46 -4.50
C CYS A 54 26.19 -28.15 -4.67
N ARG A 55 26.23 -29.42 -5.06
CA ARG A 55 25.10 -30.35 -4.83
C ARG A 55 25.59 -31.48 -3.98
N GLY A 56 25.13 -31.51 -2.76
CA GLY A 56 25.33 -32.65 -1.87
C GLY A 56 24.70 -32.42 -0.51
N LEU A 57 23.59 -33.13 -0.27
CA LEU A 57 23.04 -33.58 1.00
C LEU A 57 22.28 -32.59 1.89
N GLY A 58 20.99 -32.86 2.03
CA GLY A 58 20.10 -32.28 3.05
C GLY A 58 18.64 -32.61 2.77
N GLN A 59 18.19 -33.76 3.24
CA GLN A 59 16.80 -34.24 3.16
C GLN A 59 15.84 -33.28 3.87
N ALA A 60 14.67 -33.13 3.26
CA ALA A 60 13.55 -32.35 3.70
C ALA A 60 13.04 -32.77 5.08
N ALA A 61 12.97 -31.80 6.00
CA ALA A 61 12.05 -31.83 7.11
C ALA A 61 10.95 -30.80 6.81
N GLY A 62 9.69 -31.25 6.76
CA GLY A 62 8.53 -30.38 6.55
C GLY A 62 8.35 -29.38 7.70
N PRO A 63 7.66 -28.27 7.45
CA PRO A 63 7.46 -27.27 8.48
C PRO A 63 6.54 -27.80 9.59
N PRO A 64 6.82 -27.49 10.87
CA PRO A 64 5.92 -27.84 11.95
C PRO A 64 4.60 -27.07 11.83
N ALA A 65 3.49 -27.78 12.01
CA ALA A 65 2.16 -27.20 12.08
C ALA A 65 2.09 -26.12 13.17
N SER A 66 1.88 -24.87 12.78
CA SER A 66 1.65 -23.79 13.72
C SER A 66 0.28 -23.93 14.35
N LEU A 67 0.25 -24.13 15.65
CA LEU A 67 -0.94 -24.06 16.51
C LEU A 67 -1.53 -22.64 16.42
N LEU A 68 -2.72 -22.56 15.81
CA LEU A 68 -3.57 -21.38 15.76
C LEU A 68 -4.13 -21.11 17.16
N THR A 69 -3.56 -20.14 17.89
CA THR A 69 -4.19 -19.57 19.07
C THR A 69 -4.95 -18.30 18.66
N SER A 70 -6.25 -18.31 18.92
CA SER A 70 -7.16 -17.19 18.73
C SER A 70 -6.71 -15.95 19.52
N VAL A 71 -6.50 -14.83 18.82
CA VAL A 71 -6.24 -13.55 19.45
C VAL A 71 -7.57 -12.96 19.91
N GLN A 72 -7.92 -13.13 21.17
CA GLN A 72 -8.94 -12.33 21.84
C GLN A 72 -8.25 -11.10 22.44
N LEU A 73 -8.57 -9.92 21.93
CA LEU A 73 -8.22 -8.64 22.54
C LEU A 73 -9.15 -8.37 23.73
N ARG A 74 -8.96 -9.07 24.84
CA ARG A 74 -9.39 -8.68 26.18
C ARG A 74 -8.21 -8.89 27.10
N GLY A 75 -7.66 -7.76 27.60
CA GLY A 75 -6.78 -7.63 28.76
C GLY A 75 -6.02 -8.87 29.23
N GLN A 76 -5.17 -9.45 28.38
CA GLN A 76 -4.15 -10.40 28.78
C GLN A 76 -2.93 -10.20 27.90
N GLN A 77 -1.81 -10.17 28.57
CA GLN A 77 -0.46 -9.97 28.05
C GLN A 77 -0.30 -10.57 26.67
N THR A 78 -0.09 -9.71 25.68
CA THR A 78 0.50 -10.08 24.41
C THR A 78 1.75 -10.90 24.72
N MET A 79 1.72 -12.19 24.40
CA MET A 79 2.94 -12.93 24.22
C MET A 79 3.64 -12.25 23.04
N VAL A 80 4.47 -11.27 23.37
CA VAL A 80 5.53 -10.83 22.49
C VAL A 80 6.25 -12.13 22.14
N SER A 81 6.15 -12.54 20.89
CA SER A 81 7.02 -13.59 20.36
C SER A 81 8.42 -13.24 20.85
N ALA A 82 9.00 -14.11 21.67
CA ALA A 82 10.36 -13.94 22.12
C ALA A 82 11.17 -13.64 20.87
N SER A 83 11.72 -12.43 20.78
CA SER A 83 12.68 -12.08 19.76
C SER A 83 13.71 -13.19 19.73
N ALA A 84 13.97 -13.73 18.56
CA ALA A 84 15.09 -14.62 18.37
C ALA A 84 16.29 -13.99 19.09
N PRO A 85 17.15 -14.79 19.78
CA PRO A 85 18.27 -14.23 20.52
C PRO A 85 19.00 -13.26 19.61
N VAL A 86 19.16 -12.01 20.05
CA VAL A 86 19.90 -10.99 19.32
C VAL A 86 21.27 -11.59 19.05
N ALA A 87 21.55 -11.94 17.79
CA ALA A 87 22.81 -12.51 17.38
C ALA A 87 23.90 -11.56 17.85
N SER A 88 24.99 -12.06 18.40
CA SER A 88 26.12 -11.23 18.86
C SER A 88 26.46 -10.21 17.78
N GLN A 89 26.51 -8.94 18.17
CA GLN A 89 26.88 -7.83 17.29
C GLN A 89 28.38 -7.55 17.34
N SER A 90 29.14 -8.30 18.15
CA SER A 90 30.59 -8.16 18.28
C SER A 90 31.29 -8.74 17.04
N LEU A 91 32.37 -8.05 16.67
CA LEU A 91 33.17 -8.36 15.49
C LEU A 91 34.44 -9.09 15.95
N ARG A 92 34.74 -10.23 15.32
CA ARG A 92 35.98 -10.93 15.55
C ARG A 92 37.12 -10.43 14.64
N HIS A 93 36.80 -10.28 13.35
CA HIS A 93 37.76 -9.91 12.33
C HIS A 93 37.09 -9.24 11.13
N ALA A 94 37.85 -8.37 10.47
CA ALA A 94 37.47 -7.81 9.17
C ALA A 94 38.68 -7.79 8.26
N ARG A 95 38.53 -8.19 6.99
CA ARG A 95 39.62 -8.19 6.00
C ARG A 95 39.11 -7.83 4.60
N ALA A 96 39.99 -7.21 3.84
CA ALA A 96 39.74 -6.97 2.41
C ALA A 96 40.03 -8.24 1.60
N LEU A 97 39.15 -8.55 0.66
CA LEU A 97 39.30 -9.57 -0.36
C LEU A 97 39.39 -8.85 -1.71
N ASP A 98 40.61 -8.41 -2.07
CA ASP A 98 40.83 -7.49 -3.21
C ASP A 98 40.38 -8.06 -4.54
N GLU A 99 40.68 -9.33 -4.83
CA GLU A 99 40.24 -10.00 -6.06
C GLU A 99 38.71 -10.05 -6.19
N ALA A 100 37.99 -10.25 -5.08
CA ALA A 100 36.53 -10.27 -5.03
C ALA A 100 35.93 -8.86 -4.85
N ARG A 101 36.74 -7.85 -4.51
CA ARG A 101 36.34 -6.49 -4.18
C ARG A 101 35.28 -6.44 -3.06
N MET A 102 35.52 -7.23 -2.00
CA MET A 102 34.63 -7.39 -0.84
C MET A 102 35.41 -7.18 0.47
N VAL A 103 34.75 -6.60 1.46
CA VAL A 103 35.18 -6.73 2.86
C VAL A 103 34.45 -7.93 3.45
N GLU A 104 35.21 -8.89 3.96
CA GLU A 104 34.69 -9.98 4.76
C GLU A 104 34.71 -9.59 6.23
N VAL A 105 33.59 -9.76 6.89
CA VAL A 105 33.41 -9.52 8.32
C VAL A 105 33.08 -10.83 9.00
N GLU A 106 33.90 -11.26 9.95
CA GLU A 106 33.67 -12.42 10.81
C GLU A 106 33.05 -11.96 12.13
N TRP A 107 31.94 -12.59 12.49
CA TRP A 107 31.17 -12.30 13.71
C TRP A 107 31.56 -13.24 14.85
N ASP A 108 31.40 -12.81 16.10
CA ASP A 108 31.70 -13.67 17.25
C ASP A 108 30.83 -14.93 17.33
N ASP A 109 29.65 -14.91 16.72
CA ASP A 109 28.77 -16.08 16.60
C ASP A 109 29.27 -17.13 15.57
N GLY A 110 30.42 -16.87 14.92
CA GLY A 110 31.04 -17.73 13.91
C GLY A 110 30.49 -17.54 12.50
N GLY A 111 29.54 -16.63 12.30
CA GLY A 111 29.03 -16.28 10.97
C GLY A 111 29.97 -15.33 10.24
N THR A 112 29.86 -15.29 8.90
CA THR A 112 30.58 -14.34 8.04
C THR A 112 29.61 -13.53 7.19
N SER A 113 29.99 -12.28 6.87
CA SER A 113 29.24 -11.41 5.96
C SER A 113 30.19 -10.75 4.97
N LEU A 114 29.74 -10.60 3.73
CA LEU A 114 30.52 -9.95 2.65
C LEU A 114 29.86 -8.64 2.28
N TYR A 115 30.68 -7.59 2.17
CA TYR A 115 30.23 -6.24 1.79
C TYR A 115 31.07 -5.72 0.63
N PRO A 116 30.46 -5.38 -0.53
CA PRO A 116 31.20 -4.84 -1.68
C PRO A 116 31.88 -3.49 -1.34
N PHE A 117 33.11 -3.29 -1.81
CA PHE A 117 33.85 -2.03 -1.62
C PHE A 117 33.02 -0.83 -2.07
N THR A 118 32.49 -0.87 -3.28
CA THR A 118 31.65 0.20 -3.83
C THR A 118 30.45 0.50 -2.94
N TRP A 119 29.81 -0.53 -2.40
CA TRP A 119 28.64 -0.35 -1.53
C TRP A 119 29.06 0.30 -0.18
N LEU A 120 30.17 -0.11 0.42
CA LEU A 120 30.69 0.53 1.62
C LEU A 120 31.03 2.00 1.36
N ARG A 121 31.71 2.31 0.24
CA ARG A 121 32.05 3.70 -0.13
C ARG A 121 30.81 4.57 -0.34
N ASP A 122 29.82 4.10 -1.07
CA ASP A 122 28.54 4.78 -1.29
C ASP A 122 27.75 5.03 0.01
N ASN A 123 27.91 4.14 0.98
CA ASN A 123 27.19 4.20 2.25
C ASN A 123 28.05 4.67 3.42
N CYS A 124 29.12 5.42 3.15
CA CYS A 124 29.97 6.00 4.21
C CYS A 124 29.14 6.84 5.18
N GLN A 125 29.29 6.57 6.48
CA GLN A 125 28.51 7.21 7.55
C GLN A 125 29.15 8.49 8.12
N CYS A 126 30.25 8.95 7.56
CA CYS A 126 30.91 10.17 8.05
C CYS A 126 30.07 11.44 7.74
N PRO A 127 30.27 12.53 8.49
CA PRO A 127 29.49 13.76 8.28
C PRO A 127 29.68 14.43 6.92
N VAL A 128 30.76 14.12 6.18
CA VAL A 128 31.00 14.63 4.83
C VAL A 128 30.16 13.87 3.79
N CYS A 129 29.97 12.56 3.98
CA CYS A 129 29.25 11.71 3.05
C CYS A 129 27.76 11.53 3.40
N THR A 130 27.39 11.78 4.67
CA THR A 130 26.01 11.59 5.16
C THR A 130 25.58 12.77 6.02
N LEU A 131 24.47 13.39 5.64
CA LEU A 131 23.78 14.39 6.46
C LEU A 131 23.11 13.68 7.64
N GLN A 132 23.70 13.80 8.83
CA GLN A 132 23.29 13.04 10.01
C GLN A 132 21.86 13.32 10.46
N SER A 133 21.41 14.59 10.37
CA SER A 133 20.05 14.99 10.77
C SER A 133 18.92 14.36 9.93
N ALA A 134 19.22 14.02 8.67
CA ALA A 134 18.26 13.43 7.74
C ALA A 134 18.61 11.99 7.35
N GLN A 135 19.75 11.46 7.79
CA GLN A 135 20.32 10.18 7.36
C GLN A 135 20.35 10.06 5.81
N ALA A 136 20.65 11.19 5.16
CA ALA A 136 20.67 11.31 3.71
C ALA A 136 22.08 11.38 3.16
N ARG A 137 22.34 10.73 2.03
CA ARG A 137 23.63 10.80 1.33
C ARG A 137 23.92 12.23 0.88
N GLN A 138 25.10 12.72 1.18
CA GLN A 138 25.69 13.94 0.61
C GLN A 138 26.64 13.61 -0.55
N LEU A 139 27.20 12.39 -0.56
CA LEU A 139 28.01 11.91 -1.68
C LEU A 139 27.14 11.84 -2.94
N VAL A 140 27.53 12.58 -3.96
CA VAL A 140 26.83 12.61 -5.24
C VAL A 140 27.24 11.42 -6.09
N MET A 141 26.30 10.75 -6.73
CA MET A 141 26.54 9.50 -7.45
C MET A 141 27.57 9.65 -8.59
N CYS A 142 27.66 10.81 -9.23
CA CYS A 142 28.66 11.07 -10.28
C CYS A 142 30.09 11.17 -9.74
N ASP A 143 30.25 11.42 -8.43
CA ASP A 143 31.56 11.54 -7.77
C ASP A 143 32.00 10.22 -7.12
N LEU A 144 31.14 9.20 -7.14
CA LEU A 144 31.46 7.88 -6.64
C LEU A 144 32.35 7.10 -7.61
N ASP A 145 33.58 6.79 -7.19
CA ASP A 145 34.40 5.83 -7.91
C ASP A 145 33.93 4.40 -7.64
N ILE A 146 33.26 3.81 -8.62
CA ILE A 146 32.75 2.43 -8.54
C ILE A 146 33.87 1.38 -8.61
N HIS A 147 35.08 1.79 -8.94
CA HIS A 147 36.28 0.96 -9.05
C HIS A 147 37.26 1.17 -7.89
N THR A 148 36.88 1.95 -6.88
CA THR A 148 37.73 2.22 -5.71
C THR A 148 38.24 0.93 -5.07
N GLY A 149 39.51 0.91 -4.67
CA GLY A 149 40.13 -0.13 -3.84
C GLY A 149 39.91 0.15 -2.35
N ILE A 150 40.66 -0.56 -1.51
CA ILE A 150 40.80 -0.31 -0.07
C ILE A 150 42.26 -0.33 0.27
N ASP A 151 42.75 0.70 1.00
CA ASP A 151 44.12 0.75 1.50
C ASP A 151 44.26 -0.08 2.78
N SER A 152 43.30 0.03 3.68
CA SER A 152 43.27 -0.79 4.89
C SER A 152 41.86 -0.99 5.43
N VAL A 153 41.67 -2.11 6.12
CA VAL A 153 40.46 -2.41 6.88
C VAL A 153 40.81 -3.02 8.21
N GLU A 154 40.21 -2.56 9.29
CA GLU A 154 40.45 -3.05 10.64
C GLU A 154 39.19 -3.02 11.50
N VAL A 155 39.16 -3.87 12.53
CA VAL A 155 38.15 -3.82 13.60
C VAL A 155 38.64 -2.88 14.69
N ILE A 156 37.81 -1.91 15.06
CA ILE A 156 38.08 -0.97 16.15
C ILE A 156 37.01 -1.11 17.24
N ASN A 157 37.48 -1.11 18.52
CA ASN A 157 36.60 -1.21 19.71
C ASN A 157 35.63 -2.41 19.68
N ASP A 158 35.99 -3.54 19.06
CA ASP A 158 35.24 -4.81 18.94
C ASP A 158 33.85 -4.70 18.34
N ASN A 159 33.42 -3.51 17.91
CA ASN A 159 32.10 -3.28 17.40
C ASN A 159 32.03 -2.35 16.17
N LYS A 160 33.16 -1.97 15.59
CA LYS A 160 33.21 -1.11 14.40
C LYS A 160 34.24 -1.62 13.39
N VAL A 161 33.90 -1.45 12.12
CA VAL A 161 34.83 -1.66 11.01
C VAL A 161 35.25 -0.30 10.47
N SER A 162 36.56 -0.05 10.51
CA SER A 162 37.22 1.12 9.90
C SER A 162 37.78 0.74 8.55
N VAL A 163 37.55 1.55 7.54
CA VAL A 163 38.03 1.38 6.16
C VAL A 163 38.69 2.65 5.72
N VAL A 164 39.93 2.55 5.26
CA VAL A 164 40.67 3.65 4.62
C VAL A 164 40.69 3.42 3.11
N TRP A 165 40.32 4.44 2.38
CA TRP A 165 40.22 4.42 0.92
C TRP A 165 41.47 5.05 0.26
N PRO A 166 41.75 4.72 -1.02
CA PRO A 166 42.93 5.28 -1.72
C PRO A 166 42.94 6.80 -1.85
N ASP A 167 41.82 7.47 -1.75
CA ASP A 167 41.68 8.92 -1.71
C ASP A 167 41.93 9.51 -0.31
N HIS A 168 42.45 8.70 0.62
CA HIS A 168 42.69 9.02 2.04
C HIS A 168 41.39 9.33 2.82
N HIS A 169 40.24 9.08 2.25
CA HIS A 169 38.98 9.13 2.98
C HIS A 169 38.88 7.96 3.96
N SER A 170 38.22 8.17 5.11
CA SER A 170 38.02 7.11 6.10
C SER A 170 36.53 6.93 6.36
N SER A 171 36.06 5.67 6.37
CA SER A 171 34.71 5.28 6.70
C SER A 171 34.68 4.39 7.93
N VAL A 172 33.77 4.65 8.85
CA VAL A 172 33.57 3.81 10.05
C VAL A 172 32.14 3.32 10.07
N PHE A 173 31.96 2.00 10.23
CA PHE A 173 30.66 1.35 10.24
C PHE A 173 30.45 0.61 11.56
N ASP A 174 29.34 0.86 12.23
CA ASP A 174 28.95 0.10 13.42
C ASP A 174 28.55 -1.34 13.04
N SER A 175 28.89 -2.30 13.89
CA SER A 175 28.57 -3.71 13.72
C SER A 175 27.07 -3.96 13.54
N GLU A 176 26.22 -3.31 14.35
CA GLU A 176 24.77 -3.37 14.22
C GLU A 176 24.29 -2.86 12.86
N TRP A 177 24.83 -1.74 12.40
CA TRP A 177 24.52 -1.16 11.11
C TRP A 177 24.85 -2.11 9.95
N LEU A 178 26.03 -2.75 10.00
CA LEU A 178 26.47 -3.76 9.04
C LEU A 178 25.60 -5.02 9.10
N ARG A 179 25.37 -5.57 10.29
CA ARG A 179 24.58 -6.79 10.48
C ARG A 179 23.18 -6.67 9.93
N ARG A 180 22.52 -5.55 10.23
CA ARG A 180 21.18 -5.24 9.71
C ARG A 180 21.13 -5.14 8.17
N ARG A 181 22.26 -4.81 7.53
CA ARG A 181 22.37 -4.65 6.07
C ARG A 181 23.09 -5.80 5.38
N CYS A 182 23.24 -6.92 6.05
CA CYS A 182 23.87 -8.12 5.52
C CYS A 182 23.20 -8.56 4.21
N PHE A 183 24.02 -8.96 3.23
CA PHE A 183 23.56 -9.38 1.90
C PHE A 183 23.07 -10.83 1.86
N SER A 184 23.09 -11.60 2.94
CA SER A 184 22.56 -12.95 2.96
C SER A 184 21.05 -12.95 2.66
N THR A 185 20.57 -13.95 1.94
CA THR A 185 19.15 -14.06 1.57
C THR A 185 18.25 -14.05 2.82
N ALA A 186 18.64 -14.78 3.87
CA ALA A 186 17.88 -14.86 5.11
C ALA A 186 17.76 -13.51 5.83
N ALA A 187 18.89 -12.78 5.97
CA ALA A 187 18.88 -11.45 6.61
C ALA A 187 18.04 -10.45 5.81
N ARG A 188 18.14 -10.47 4.49
CA ARG A 188 17.36 -9.59 3.61
C ARG A 188 15.86 -9.91 3.67
N GLN A 189 15.50 -11.19 3.70
CA GLN A 189 14.11 -11.60 3.83
C GLN A 189 13.54 -11.18 5.19
N SER A 190 14.25 -11.44 6.27
CA SER A 190 13.85 -11.03 7.62
C SER A 190 13.65 -9.51 7.73
N LEU A 191 14.58 -8.72 7.17
CA LEU A 191 14.46 -7.26 7.14
C LEU A 191 13.25 -6.80 6.34
N GLN A 192 12.96 -7.43 5.19
CA GLN A 192 11.77 -7.10 4.38
C GLN A 192 10.48 -7.41 5.14
N GLU A 193 10.42 -8.54 5.83
CA GLU A 193 9.27 -8.91 6.67
C GLU A 193 9.09 -7.91 7.82
N GLU A 194 10.18 -7.52 8.48
CA GLU A 194 10.15 -6.51 9.53
C GLU A 194 9.67 -5.14 9.04
N LEU A 195 10.19 -4.66 7.90
CA LEU A 195 9.90 -3.32 7.38
C LEU A 195 8.49 -3.21 6.79
N PHE A 196 8.01 -4.25 6.10
CA PHE A 196 6.77 -4.20 5.35
C PHE A 196 5.63 -4.97 6.00
N LEU A 197 5.90 -5.76 7.06
CA LEU A 197 4.91 -6.55 7.77
C LEU A 197 4.04 -7.34 6.79
N ASN A 198 4.68 -8.20 5.99
CA ASN A 198 4.01 -8.96 4.95
C ASN A 198 3.25 -10.20 5.48
N ASP A 199 3.37 -10.51 6.78
CA ASP A 199 2.57 -11.53 7.44
C ASP A 199 1.09 -11.11 7.46
N ARG A 200 0.30 -11.74 6.59
CA ARG A 200 -1.15 -11.51 6.45
C ARG A 200 -1.92 -12.67 7.04
N TYR A 201 -2.93 -12.36 7.82
CA TYR A 201 -3.93 -13.33 8.24
C TYR A 201 -5.07 -13.33 7.23
N TYR A 202 -5.17 -14.36 6.41
CA TYR A 202 -6.26 -14.55 5.46
C TYR A 202 -7.49 -15.11 6.16
N PHE A 203 -8.67 -14.63 5.79
CA PHE A 203 -9.88 -15.00 6.49
C PHE A 203 -11.03 -15.43 5.56
N ASP A 204 -12.00 -16.08 6.15
CA ASP A 204 -13.29 -16.48 5.56
C ASP A 204 -14.45 -15.89 6.39
N SER A 205 -15.69 -16.37 6.15
CA SER A 205 -16.89 -15.91 6.86
C SER A 205 -16.85 -16.08 8.38
N LYS A 206 -15.91 -16.84 8.92
CA LYS A 206 -15.75 -17.10 10.36
C LYS A 206 -14.91 -16.05 11.08
N LEU A 207 -14.44 -15.01 10.37
CA LEU A 207 -13.66 -13.96 10.99
C LEU A 207 -14.43 -13.31 12.14
N ASN A 208 -13.86 -13.34 13.32
CA ASN A 208 -14.22 -12.40 14.37
C ASN A 208 -13.39 -11.13 14.18
N ILE A 209 -14.04 -10.05 13.68
CA ILE A 209 -13.36 -8.80 13.36
C ILE A 209 -12.69 -8.24 14.62
N PRO A 210 -11.37 -7.97 14.61
CA PRO A 210 -10.68 -7.35 15.75
C PRO A 210 -11.35 -6.05 16.16
N THR A 211 -11.49 -5.84 17.47
CA THR A 211 -12.12 -4.65 18.03
C THR A 211 -11.15 -3.92 18.97
N GLY A 212 -11.24 -2.60 19.00
CA GLY A 212 -10.53 -1.72 19.92
C GLY A 212 -11.45 -0.64 20.48
N ASP A 213 -10.98 0.10 21.46
CA ASP A 213 -11.64 1.28 21.97
C ASP A 213 -11.16 2.52 21.21
N TYR A 214 -12.10 3.39 20.80
CA TYR A 214 -11.82 4.58 20.01
C TYR A 214 -10.98 5.61 20.79
N GLU A 215 -11.35 5.89 22.04
CA GLU A 215 -10.65 6.88 22.88
C GLU A 215 -9.28 6.36 23.34
N GLU A 216 -9.14 5.05 23.62
CA GLU A 216 -7.84 4.46 23.90
C GLU A 216 -6.89 4.62 22.71
N VAL A 217 -7.35 4.35 21.48
CA VAL A 217 -6.53 4.52 20.27
C VAL A 217 -6.08 5.98 20.09
N LEU A 218 -6.92 6.94 20.43
CA LEU A 218 -6.57 8.36 20.33
C LEU A 218 -5.47 8.78 21.32
N HIS A 219 -5.41 8.20 22.49
CA HIS A 219 -4.60 8.71 23.61
C HIS A 219 -3.44 7.77 24.03
N ASP A 220 -3.51 6.47 23.74
CA ASP A 220 -2.46 5.50 24.08
C ASP A 220 -1.73 5.00 22.82
N ASP A 221 -0.41 5.11 22.83
CA ASP A 221 0.46 4.66 21.72
C ASP A 221 0.43 3.14 21.56
N LYS A 222 0.25 2.37 22.65
CA LYS A 222 0.15 0.90 22.57
C LYS A 222 -1.16 0.45 21.92
N ALA A 223 -2.27 1.11 22.29
CA ALA A 223 -3.58 0.87 21.67
C ALA A 223 -3.53 1.24 20.16
N ALA A 224 -2.93 2.38 19.81
CA ALA A 224 -2.75 2.79 18.43
C ALA A 224 -1.86 1.79 17.64
N LEU A 225 -0.76 1.31 18.24
CA LEU A 225 0.09 0.30 17.63
C LEU A 225 -0.66 -1.01 17.40
N ALA A 226 -1.41 -1.49 18.40
CA ALA A 226 -2.22 -2.71 18.30
C ALA A 226 -3.28 -2.60 17.19
N TRP A 227 -3.96 -1.45 17.11
CA TRP A 227 -4.90 -1.14 16.02
C TRP A 227 -4.24 -1.23 14.64
N LEU A 228 -3.12 -0.51 14.42
CA LEU A 228 -2.46 -0.46 13.12
C LEU A 228 -1.83 -1.82 12.72
N LEU A 229 -1.33 -2.59 13.69
CA LEU A 229 -0.85 -3.95 13.45
C LEU A 229 -1.99 -4.89 13.03
N ALA A 230 -3.14 -4.81 13.72
CA ALA A 230 -4.33 -5.59 13.36
C ALA A 230 -4.85 -5.19 11.97
N LEU A 231 -4.92 -3.89 11.68
CA LEU A 231 -5.30 -3.37 10.37
C LEU A 231 -4.36 -3.90 9.26
N ARG A 232 -3.05 -3.87 9.50
CA ARG A 232 -2.08 -4.37 8.52
C ARG A 232 -2.17 -5.89 8.34
N ARG A 233 -2.33 -6.65 9.41
CA ARG A 233 -2.31 -8.12 9.39
C ARG A 233 -3.65 -8.71 8.92
N VAL A 234 -4.76 -8.28 9.53
CA VAL A 234 -6.10 -8.82 9.26
C VAL A 234 -6.79 -8.07 8.12
N GLY A 235 -6.52 -6.78 7.97
CA GLY A 235 -7.11 -5.92 6.94
C GLY A 235 -8.36 -5.16 7.37
N ILE A 236 -8.94 -5.45 8.54
CA ILE A 236 -10.13 -4.78 9.07
C ILE A 236 -10.09 -4.73 10.60
N VAL A 237 -10.51 -3.58 11.17
CA VAL A 237 -10.65 -3.39 12.62
C VAL A 237 -11.88 -2.53 12.90
N ARG A 238 -12.62 -2.84 13.97
CA ARG A 238 -13.74 -2.04 14.50
C ARG A 238 -13.28 -1.31 15.74
N LEU A 239 -13.42 0.01 15.77
CA LEU A 239 -13.21 0.83 16.97
C LEU A 239 -14.58 1.25 17.52
N LYS A 240 -14.81 1.01 18.80
CA LYS A 240 -16.06 1.29 19.48
C LYS A 240 -15.93 2.53 20.36
N GLY A 241 -17.05 3.19 20.65
CA GLY A 241 -17.09 4.30 21.61
C GLY A 241 -16.86 5.68 20.99
N ALA A 242 -16.80 5.81 19.67
CA ALA A 242 -16.73 7.13 19.04
C ALA A 242 -18.01 7.94 19.27
N PRO A 243 -17.93 9.29 19.46
CA PRO A 243 -19.08 10.17 19.47
C PRO A 243 -19.93 10.02 18.20
N ARG A 244 -21.27 10.06 18.33
CA ARG A 244 -22.22 9.87 17.21
C ARG A 244 -22.44 11.16 16.41
N GLU A 245 -21.35 11.82 16.05
CA GLU A 245 -21.34 13.08 15.32
C GLU A 245 -20.21 13.11 14.28
N ARG A 246 -20.31 13.98 13.31
CA ARG A 246 -19.31 14.14 12.25
C ARG A 246 -17.96 14.57 12.81
N GLY A 247 -16.90 14.28 12.05
CA GLY A 247 -15.53 14.69 12.37
C GLY A 247 -14.69 13.62 13.07
N GLN A 248 -15.29 12.49 13.47
CA GLN A 248 -14.55 11.47 14.23
C GLN A 248 -13.51 10.74 13.36
N VAL A 249 -13.75 10.57 12.06
CA VAL A 249 -12.75 10.01 11.14
C VAL A 249 -11.57 10.96 10.93
N ALA A 250 -11.81 12.27 10.94
CA ALA A 250 -10.74 13.26 10.88
C ALA A 250 -9.90 13.25 12.16
N ARG A 251 -10.55 13.26 13.33
CA ARG A 251 -9.88 13.16 14.64
C ARG A 251 -9.03 11.88 14.74
N LEU A 252 -9.55 10.73 14.29
CA LEU A 252 -8.80 9.48 14.28
C LEU A 252 -7.59 9.55 13.33
N SER A 253 -7.72 10.25 12.20
CA SER A 253 -6.62 10.38 11.24
C SER A 253 -5.42 11.14 11.77
N GLU A 254 -5.63 12.09 12.71
CA GLU A 254 -4.54 12.84 13.37
C GLU A 254 -3.60 11.91 14.13
N ARG A 255 -4.08 10.75 14.53
CA ARG A 255 -3.27 9.72 15.19
C ARG A 255 -2.26 9.07 14.25
N ILE A 256 -2.52 9.14 12.94
CA ILE A 256 -1.64 8.61 11.87
C ILE A 256 -0.87 9.76 11.22
N GLY A 257 -1.58 10.74 10.68
CA GLY A 257 -1.01 11.86 9.94
C GLY A 257 -2.12 12.77 9.42
N TYR A 258 -2.55 12.57 8.19
CA TYR A 258 -3.55 13.39 7.52
C TYR A 258 -4.45 12.54 6.62
N LEU A 259 -5.66 13.06 6.33
CA LEU A 259 -6.59 12.45 5.39
C LEU A 259 -6.18 12.72 3.94
N ARG A 260 -6.40 11.75 3.09
CA ARG A 260 -6.28 11.94 1.64
C ARG A 260 -7.44 12.78 1.12
N LEU A 261 -7.13 13.90 0.47
CA LEU A 261 -8.13 14.67 -0.28
C LEU A 261 -8.53 13.90 -1.55
N THR A 262 -9.82 13.73 -1.74
CA THR A 262 -10.40 13.12 -2.94
C THR A 262 -11.41 14.07 -3.60
N PHE A 263 -12.01 13.65 -4.71
CA PHE A 263 -13.08 14.39 -5.38
C PHE A 263 -14.39 14.44 -4.57
N TYR A 264 -14.48 13.65 -3.48
CA TYR A 264 -15.55 13.73 -2.47
C TYR A 264 -15.15 14.53 -1.23
N GLY A 265 -13.99 15.23 -1.25
CA GLY A 265 -13.44 15.99 -0.13
C GLY A 265 -12.47 15.18 0.74
N HIS A 266 -12.13 15.75 1.92
CA HIS A 266 -11.35 15.06 2.95
C HIS A 266 -12.19 14.01 3.69
N THR A 267 -13.46 14.33 3.92
CA THR A 267 -14.48 13.41 4.45
C THR A 267 -15.72 13.46 3.55
N TRP A 268 -16.44 12.38 3.49
CA TRP A 268 -17.66 12.27 2.71
C TRP A 268 -18.78 11.62 3.51
N GLN A 269 -20.04 11.93 3.15
CA GLN A 269 -21.21 11.48 3.90
C GLN A 269 -22.01 10.48 3.07
N VAL A 270 -22.27 9.30 3.62
CA VAL A 270 -23.17 8.30 3.03
C VAL A 270 -24.53 8.41 3.67
N GLN A 271 -25.44 9.02 2.93
CA GLN A 271 -26.86 9.14 3.25
C GLN A 271 -27.66 8.82 1.99
N ASP A 272 -28.90 8.36 2.15
CA ASP A 272 -29.81 8.19 1.02
C ASP A 272 -30.15 9.56 0.41
N LYS A 273 -29.87 9.74 -0.89
CA LYS A 273 -30.06 11.01 -1.61
C LYS A 273 -31.00 10.79 -2.80
N ASN A 274 -31.98 11.67 -2.98
CA ASN A 274 -32.94 11.61 -4.08
C ASN A 274 -32.30 11.70 -5.48
N MET A 275 -31.17 12.37 -5.62
CA MET A 275 -30.38 12.45 -6.86
C MET A 275 -28.95 12.02 -6.57
N ALA A 276 -28.77 10.71 -6.37
CA ALA A 276 -27.49 10.15 -6.01
C ALA A 276 -26.52 10.19 -7.21
N ASN A 277 -25.34 10.73 -7.01
CA ASN A 277 -24.22 10.68 -7.95
C ASN A 277 -23.29 9.48 -7.73
N ASN A 278 -23.63 8.61 -6.77
CA ASN A 278 -22.92 7.38 -6.45
C ASN A 278 -23.90 6.33 -5.92
N LEU A 279 -23.69 5.06 -6.26
CA LEU A 279 -24.54 3.94 -5.80
C LEU A 279 -24.54 3.81 -4.26
N ALA A 280 -23.46 4.20 -3.58
CA ALA A 280 -23.40 4.21 -2.13
C ALA A 280 -24.45 5.14 -1.46
N TYR A 281 -24.92 6.16 -2.20
CA TYR A 281 -25.93 7.12 -1.74
C TYR A 281 -27.38 6.70 -2.02
N THR A 282 -27.59 5.43 -2.33
CA THR A 282 -28.91 4.83 -2.52
C THR A 282 -29.21 3.80 -1.44
N SER A 283 -30.47 3.43 -1.24
CA SER A 283 -30.89 2.36 -0.33
C SER A 283 -30.74 0.95 -0.92
N ASN A 284 -30.42 0.82 -2.21
CA ASN A 284 -30.23 -0.45 -2.89
C ASN A 284 -28.99 -1.21 -2.39
N ARG A 285 -28.92 -2.51 -2.69
CA ARG A 285 -27.72 -3.31 -2.43
C ARG A 285 -26.52 -2.70 -3.16
N LEU A 286 -25.41 -2.51 -2.42
CA LEU A 286 -24.11 -2.15 -2.96
C LEU A 286 -23.27 -3.43 -3.05
N SER A 287 -22.96 -3.86 -4.26
CA SER A 287 -22.19 -5.08 -4.51
C SER A 287 -20.76 -4.95 -3.97
N LEU A 288 -20.12 -6.09 -3.69
CA LEU A 288 -18.71 -6.14 -3.29
C LEU A 288 -17.80 -5.42 -4.30
N HIS A 289 -16.99 -4.49 -3.81
CA HIS A 289 -16.10 -3.64 -4.61
C HIS A 289 -14.92 -3.15 -3.77
N THR A 290 -13.90 -2.62 -4.44
CA THR A 290 -12.88 -1.75 -3.86
C THR A 290 -13.14 -0.32 -4.32
N ASP A 291 -12.82 0.67 -3.48
CA ASP A 291 -13.06 2.05 -3.82
C ASP A 291 -11.99 2.63 -4.75
N TYR A 292 -12.43 3.45 -5.69
CA TYR A 292 -11.61 4.26 -6.58
C TYR A 292 -10.63 3.52 -7.51
N PRO A 293 -10.99 2.41 -8.14
CA PRO A 293 -10.12 1.84 -9.17
C PRO A 293 -9.89 2.79 -10.35
N ALA A 294 -10.76 3.80 -10.57
CA ALA A 294 -10.58 4.84 -11.59
C ALA A 294 -9.47 5.86 -11.27
N LEU A 295 -8.98 5.94 -10.04
CA LEU A 295 -7.76 6.69 -9.72
C LEU A 295 -6.52 5.87 -10.11
N HIS A 296 -5.48 6.55 -10.59
CA HIS A 296 -4.20 5.89 -10.89
C HIS A 296 -3.63 5.19 -9.63
N PHE A 297 -3.68 5.88 -8.49
CA PHE A 297 -3.41 5.31 -7.17
C PHE A 297 -4.69 5.34 -6.33
N SER A 298 -5.33 4.19 -6.17
CA SER A 298 -6.49 4.05 -5.30
C SER A 298 -6.09 4.28 -3.83
N PRO A 299 -6.96 4.86 -2.97
CA PRO A 299 -6.70 4.97 -1.55
C PRO A 299 -6.36 3.62 -0.91
N GLY A 300 -5.37 3.62 -0.02
CA GLY A 300 -4.91 2.39 0.62
C GLY A 300 -5.78 1.93 1.77
N VAL A 301 -6.25 2.86 2.58
CA VAL A 301 -7.04 2.59 3.79
C VAL A 301 -8.29 3.45 3.80
N GLN A 302 -9.40 2.85 4.19
CA GLN A 302 -10.68 3.51 4.34
C GLN A 302 -11.15 3.49 5.79
N PHE A 303 -11.68 4.62 6.25
CA PHE A 303 -12.38 4.76 7.51
C PHE A 303 -13.87 4.99 7.24
N VAL A 304 -14.72 4.32 7.98
CA VAL A 304 -16.16 4.50 7.93
C VAL A 304 -16.71 4.56 9.34
N HIS A 305 -17.27 5.71 9.71
CA HIS A 305 -17.90 5.95 11.01
C HIS A 305 -19.42 5.86 10.90
N CYS A 306 -20.04 5.10 11.77
CA CYS A 306 -21.49 5.00 11.87
C CYS A 306 -22.04 6.05 12.83
N ILE A 307 -22.68 7.09 12.29
CA ILE A 307 -23.37 8.13 13.08
C ILE A 307 -24.78 7.65 13.45
N SER A 308 -25.52 7.15 12.45
CA SER A 308 -26.81 6.49 12.66
C SER A 308 -26.99 5.33 11.69
N GLN A 309 -27.71 4.29 12.09
CA GLN A 309 -27.97 3.08 11.32
C GLN A 309 -29.44 3.00 10.93
N ALA A 310 -29.73 2.36 9.79
CA ALA A 310 -31.07 2.00 9.38
C ALA A 310 -31.71 1.06 10.41
N VAL A 311 -33.04 1.15 10.57
CA VAL A 311 -33.80 0.27 11.48
C VAL A 311 -33.84 -1.16 10.90
N GLU A 312 -33.85 -1.29 9.58
CA GLU A 312 -33.99 -2.59 8.88
C GLU A 312 -33.02 -2.66 7.70
N GLY A 313 -32.20 -3.71 7.68
CA GLY A 313 -31.20 -3.95 6.63
C GLY A 313 -29.94 -3.08 6.81
N GLY A 314 -29.16 -2.94 5.74
CA GLY A 314 -27.95 -2.13 5.69
C GLY A 314 -26.73 -2.80 6.30
N GLU A 315 -26.77 -4.12 6.49
CA GLU A 315 -25.62 -4.92 6.94
C GLU A 315 -24.47 -4.73 5.96
N SER A 316 -23.27 -4.54 6.52
CA SER A 316 -22.02 -4.48 5.77
C SER A 316 -21.54 -5.89 5.43
N GLU A 317 -21.00 -6.04 4.24
CA GLU A 317 -20.40 -7.28 3.76
C GLU A 317 -18.93 -7.01 3.43
N VAL A 318 -18.01 -7.87 3.88
CA VAL A 318 -16.61 -7.81 3.48
C VAL A 318 -16.07 -9.19 3.10
N VAL A 319 -15.13 -9.20 2.16
CA VAL A 319 -14.44 -10.40 1.67
C VAL A 319 -12.96 -10.11 1.56
N ASP A 320 -12.13 -11.05 1.99
CA ASP A 320 -10.69 -11.00 1.81
C ASP A 320 -10.32 -11.30 0.36
N GLY A 321 -10.10 -10.24 -0.43
CA GLY A 321 -9.76 -10.36 -1.85
C GLY A 321 -8.47 -11.12 -2.10
N PHE A 322 -7.46 -10.98 -1.21
CA PHE A 322 -6.20 -11.71 -1.35
C PHE A 322 -6.41 -13.21 -1.15
N HIS A 323 -7.19 -13.59 -0.15
CA HIS A 323 -7.57 -14.99 0.04
C HIS A 323 -8.40 -15.54 -1.14
N MET A 324 -9.28 -14.71 -1.72
CA MET A 324 -10.03 -15.10 -2.93
C MET A 324 -9.12 -15.32 -4.13
N VAL A 325 -8.05 -14.55 -4.28
CA VAL A 325 -7.08 -14.75 -5.37
C VAL A 325 -6.32 -16.07 -5.19
N GLU A 326 -5.92 -16.44 -3.97
CA GLU A 326 -5.30 -17.75 -3.72
C GLU A 326 -6.25 -18.90 -4.03
N LYS A 327 -7.54 -18.76 -3.67
CA LYS A 327 -8.58 -19.74 -4.02
C LYS A 327 -8.79 -19.80 -5.53
N LEU A 328 -8.90 -18.65 -6.21
CA LEU A 328 -9.06 -18.60 -7.65
C LEU A 328 -7.88 -19.25 -8.38
N GLN A 329 -6.64 -18.98 -7.95
CA GLN A 329 -5.44 -19.58 -8.54
C GLN A 329 -5.46 -21.11 -8.48
N ARG A 330 -6.04 -21.68 -7.42
CA ARG A 330 -6.17 -23.15 -7.23
C ARG A 330 -7.36 -23.73 -7.96
N GLU A 331 -8.52 -23.07 -7.92
CA GLU A 331 -9.79 -23.58 -8.45
C GLU A 331 -9.95 -23.32 -9.95
N ASP A 332 -9.48 -22.17 -10.44
CA ASP A 332 -9.53 -21.76 -11.85
C ASP A 332 -8.29 -20.98 -12.26
N PRO A 333 -7.15 -21.67 -12.52
CA PRO A 333 -5.89 -21.04 -12.93
C PRO A 333 -5.99 -20.21 -14.22
N GLU A 334 -6.94 -20.51 -15.09
CA GLU A 334 -7.16 -19.74 -16.32
C GLU A 334 -7.81 -18.41 -16.03
N ALA A 335 -8.83 -18.38 -15.17
CA ALA A 335 -9.44 -17.14 -14.68
C ALA A 335 -8.39 -16.27 -13.95
N TYR A 336 -7.58 -16.86 -13.09
CA TYR A 336 -6.48 -16.16 -12.41
C TYR A 336 -5.53 -15.50 -13.41
N ARG A 337 -5.02 -16.25 -14.40
CA ARG A 337 -4.13 -15.70 -15.43
C ARG A 337 -4.79 -14.57 -16.21
N THR A 338 -6.05 -14.73 -16.60
CA THR A 338 -6.80 -13.70 -17.32
C THR A 338 -6.88 -12.41 -16.51
N LEU A 339 -7.26 -12.49 -15.23
CA LEU A 339 -7.46 -11.30 -14.38
C LEU A 339 -6.15 -10.63 -13.92
N THR A 340 -5.03 -11.34 -13.96
CA THR A 340 -3.70 -10.79 -13.65
C THR A 340 -2.94 -10.27 -14.86
N SER A 341 -3.37 -10.60 -16.09
CA SER A 341 -2.68 -10.19 -17.32
C SER A 341 -3.49 -9.27 -18.23
N THR A 342 -4.81 -9.20 -18.03
CA THR A 342 -5.70 -8.35 -18.82
C THR A 342 -5.99 -7.05 -18.08
N GLN A 343 -5.67 -5.93 -18.71
CA GLN A 343 -6.02 -4.62 -18.20
C GLN A 343 -7.41 -4.20 -18.70
N VAL A 344 -8.16 -3.57 -17.82
CA VAL A 344 -9.47 -2.98 -18.13
C VAL A 344 -9.50 -1.52 -17.71
N ASP A 345 -10.34 -0.77 -18.40
CA ASP A 345 -10.56 0.64 -18.11
C ASP A 345 -11.58 0.80 -16.98
N PHE A 346 -11.30 1.76 -16.11
CA PHE A 346 -12.24 2.23 -15.09
C PHE A 346 -12.47 3.71 -15.31
N THR A 347 -13.74 4.09 -15.36
CA THR A 347 -14.18 5.48 -15.54
C THR A 347 -15.13 5.86 -14.41
N ASP A 348 -14.88 6.99 -13.78
CA ASP A 348 -15.80 7.56 -12.78
C ASP A 348 -15.95 9.06 -13.06
N MET A 349 -17.18 9.53 -13.06
CA MET A 349 -17.49 10.94 -13.35
C MET A 349 -18.60 11.44 -12.45
N GLY A 350 -18.51 12.69 -12.09
CA GLY A 350 -19.52 13.30 -11.26
C GLY A 350 -19.16 14.68 -10.78
N ARG A 351 -19.94 15.13 -9.82
CA ARG A 351 -19.74 16.36 -9.09
C ARG A 351 -20.06 16.13 -7.61
N ASP A 352 -19.10 16.41 -6.74
CA ASP A 352 -19.28 16.41 -5.28
C ASP A 352 -18.51 17.58 -4.69
N TYR A 353 -17.33 17.39 -4.10
CA TYR A 353 -16.45 18.47 -3.68
C TYR A 353 -15.99 19.36 -4.86
N CYS A 354 -15.72 18.74 -5.99
CA CYS A 354 -15.48 19.38 -7.27
C CYS A 354 -15.97 18.49 -8.42
N ASP A 355 -16.03 19.04 -9.64
CA ASP A 355 -16.33 18.26 -10.84
C ASP A 355 -15.15 17.32 -11.14
N PHE A 356 -15.45 16.09 -11.60
CA PHE A 356 -14.41 15.12 -11.95
C PHE A 356 -14.81 14.20 -13.10
N LEU A 357 -13.80 13.81 -13.87
CA LEU A 357 -13.83 12.72 -14.84
C LEU A 357 -12.52 11.95 -14.71
N LEU A 358 -12.59 10.79 -14.07
CA LEU A 358 -11.46 9.93 -13.77
C LEU A 358 -11.40 8.78 -14.74
N GLN A 359 -10.19 8.46 -15.19
CA GLN A 359 -9.94 7.28 -16.03
C GLN A 359 -8.63 6.63 -15.62
N SER A 360 -8.62 5.32 -15.52
CA SER A 360 -7.40 4.54 -15.35
C SER A 360 -7.54 3.17 -16.01
N LYS A 361 -6.40 2.57 -16.35
CA LYS A 361 -6.33 1.23 -16.91
C LYS A 361 -5.55 0.34 -15.93
N LYS A 362 -6.13 -0.77 -15.48
CA LYS A 362 -5.57 -1.66 -14.45
C LYS A 362 -5.94 -3.11 -14.68
N HIS A 363 -5.16 -4.03 -14.14
CA HIS A 363 -5.62 -5.40 -13.96
C HIS A 363 -6.66 -5.46 -12.83
N ILE A 364 -7.56 -6.42 -12.88
CA ILE A 364 -8.46 -6.71 -11.73
C ILE A 364 -7.64 -7.16 -10.53
N ILE A 365 -6.56 -7.91 -10.75
CA ILE A 365 -5.66 -8.41 -9.73
C ILE A 365 -4.24 -7.96 -10.08
N ASP A 366 -3.67 -7.05 -9.29
CA ASP A 366 -2.26 -6.68 -9.39
C ASP A 366 -1.40 -7.65 -8.59
N VAL A 367 -0.32 -8.11 -9.21
CA VAL A 367 0.67 -9.01 -8.59
C VAL A 367 2.09 -8.48 -8.76
N ASP A 368 2.94 -8.75 -7.77
CA ASP A 368 4.37 -8.44 -7.86
C ASP A 368 5.11 -9.40 -8.81
N ARG A 369 6.40 -9.15 -9.02
CA ARG A 369 7.28 -9.99 -9.87
C ARG A 369 7.42 -11.44 -9.38
N LYS A 370 6.99 -11.74 -8.16
CA LYS A 370 6.98 -13.09 -7.57
C LYS A 370 5.61 -13.74 -7.61
N GLY A 371 4.62 -13.07 -8.22
CA GLY A 371 3.23 -13.53 -8.29
C GLY A 371 2.44 -13.35 -7.01
N ARG A 372 2.93 -12.56 -6.04
CA ARG A 372 2.18 -12.25 -4.81
C ARG A 372 1.22 -11.11 -5.07
N VAL A 373 0.00 -11.23 -4.58
CA VAL A 373 -1.05 -10.20 -4.74
C VAL A 373 -0.65 -8.92 -4.01
N GLU A 374 -0.74 -7.80 -4.71
CA GLU A 374 -0.48 -6.46 -4.17
C GLU A 374 -1.76 -5.65 -4.00
N ARG A 375 -2.72 -5.83 -4.92
CA ARG A 375 -3.97 -5.04 -4.90
C ARG A 375 -5.08 -5.72 -5.69
N ILE A 376 -6.32 -5.50 -5.26
CA ILE A 376 -7.53 -5.80 -6.01
C ILE A 376 -8.12 -4.49 -6.53
N ASN A 377 -8.36 -4.40 -7.83
CA ASN A 377 -9.03 -3.28 -8.49
C ASN A 377 -10.37 -3.79 -9.04
N PHE A 378 -11.40 -3.73 -8.24
CA PHE A 378 -12.70 -4.26 -8.62
C PHE A 378 -13.83 -3.34 -8.18
N ASN A 379 -14.47 -2.69 -9.13
CA ASN A 379 -15.73 -1.99 -8.95
C ASN A 379 -16.53 -2.08 -10.25
N ASN A 380 -17.59 -2.89 -10.23
CA ASN A 380 -18.37 -3.11 -11.45
C ASN A 380 -19.16 -1.88 -11.88
N ALA A 381 -19.43 -0.93 -10.97
CA ALA A 381 -20.15 0.31 -11.30
C ALA A 381 -19.28 1.29 -12.11
N THR A 382 -17.96 1.27 -11.90
CA THR A 382 -17.00 2.17 -12.58
C THR A 382 -16.14 1.45 -13.63
N ARG A 383 -16.31 0.12 -13.80
CA ARG A 383 -15.67 -0.60 -14.90
C ARG A 383 -16.26 -0.14 -16.24
N ASP A 384 -15.41 0.41 -17.10
CA ASP A 384 -15.82 0.95 -18.38
C ASP A 384 -16.37 -0.14 -19.32
N SER A 385 -17.23 0.26 -20.23
CA SER A 385 -17.71 -0.58 -21.33
C SER A 385 -16.68 -0.74 -22.44
N VAL A 386 -15.71 0.16 -22.53
CA VAL A 386 -14.57 0.04 -23.45
C VAL A 386 -13.64 -1.05 -22.95
N LEU A 387 -13.37 -2.03 -23.81
CA LEU A 387 -12.42 -3.11 -23.56
C LEU A 387 -11.37 -3.08 -24.68
N ASP A 388 -10.12 -2.79 -24.30
CA ASP A 388 -8.96 -2.84 -25.21
C ASP A 388 -8.49 -4.29 -25.36
N LEU A 389 -9.36 -5.13 -25.90
CA LEU A 389 -9.14 -6.56 -26.12
C LEU A 389 -9.55 -6.98 -27.53
N PRO A 390 -8.82 -7.93 -28.14
CA PRO A 390 -9.32 -8.62 -29.32
C PRO A 390 -10.67 -9.26 -29.03
N VAL A 391 -11.63 -9.13 -29.96
CA VAL A 391 -13.02 -9.60 -29.76
C VAL A 391 -13.12 -11.06 -29.31
N HIS A 392 -12.23 -11.93 -29.76
CA HIS A 392 -12.18 -13.34 -29.37
C HIS A 392 -11.75 -13.58 -27.91
N GLN A 393 -11.12 -12.60 -27.25
CA GLN A 393 -10.69 -12.68 -25.85
C GLN A 393 -11.75 -12.13 -24.88
N VAL A 394 -12.73 -11.39 -25.37
CA VAL A 394 -13.77 -10.76 -24.54
C VAL A 394 -14.54 -11.80 -23.72
N GLN A 395 -14.93 -12.92 -24.33
CA GLN A 395 -15.66 -13.98 -23.63
C GLN A 395 -14.81 -14.62 -22.52
N SER A 396 -13.52 -14.85 -22.74
CA SER A 396 -12.60 -15.40 -21.73
C SER A 396 -12.43 -14.43 -20.57
N PHE A 397 -12.33 -13.13 -20.84
CA PHE A 397 -12.28 -12.12 -19.80
C PHE A 397 -13.55 -12.14 -18.93
N TYR A 398 -14.74 -12.13 -19.53
CA TYR A 398 -16.00 -12.20 -18.77
C TYR A 398 -16.15 -13.50 -17.99
N ARG A 399 -15.69 -14.64 -18.54
CA ARG A 399 -15.64 -15.91 -17.81
C ARG A 399 -14.78 -15.82 -16.55
N GLY A 400 -13.56 -15.26 -16.68
CA GLY A 400 -12.67 -15.07 -15.54
C GLY A 400 -13.25 -14.11 -14.50
N LEU A 401 -13.81 -12.98 -14.94
CA LEU A 401 -14.45 -12.00 -14.07
C LEU A 401 -15.66 -12.61 -13.32
N LYS A 402 -16.48 -13.41 -14.01
CA LYS A 402 -17.62 -14.12 -13.42
C LYS A 402 -17.18 -15.16 -12.40
N ALA A 403 -16.13 -15.94 -12.69
CA ALA A 403 -15.56 -16.91 -11.77
C ALA A 403 -15.07 -16.26 -10.47
N PHE A 404 -14.37 -15.14 -10.57
CA PHE A 404 -13.94 -14.36 -9.40
C PHE A 404 -15.13 -13.80 -8.62
N THR A 405 -16.12 -13.24 -9.32
CA THR A 405 -17.34 -12.70 -8.70
C THR A 405 -18.15 -13.77 -7.98
N ASP A 406 -18.32 -14.95 -8.59
CA ASP A 406 -19.03 -16.06 -7.95
C ASP A 406 -18.28 -16.57 -6.71
N LEU A 407 -16.96 -16.68 -6.80
CA LEU A 407 -16.13 -17.10 -5.69
C LEU A 407 -16.25 -16.15 -4.49
N MET A 408 -16.15 -14.84 -4.70
CA MET A 408 -16.24 -13.87 -3.61
C MET A 408 -17.64 -13.76 -3.00
N ASN A 409 -18.70 -14.13 -3.73
CA ASN A 409 -20.07 -14.12 -3.23
C ASN A 409 -20.54 -15.45 -2.60
N ARG A 410 -19.67 -16.47 -2.50
CA ARG A 410 -20.01 -17.69 -1.77
C ARG A 410 -20.21 -17.37 -0.30
N PRO A 411 -21.28 -17.89 0.36
CA PRO A 411 -21.59 -17.57 1.77
C PRO A 411 -20.42 -17.84 2.74
N GLU A 412 -19.63 -18.85 2.47
CA GLU A 412 -18.45 -19.20 3.29
C GLU A 412 -17.31 -18.21 3.20
N ASN A 413 -17.33 -17.28 2.24
CA ASN A 413 -16.29 -16.28 2.05
C ASN A 413 -16.70 -14.88 2.54
N VAL A 414 -18.00 -14.64 2.77
CA VAL A 414 -18.53 -13.31 3.12
C VAL A 414 -18.68 -13.17 4.63
N VAL A 415 -18.00 -12.20 5.20
CA VAL A 415 -18.27 -11.73 6.57
C VAL A 415 -19.37 -10.69 6.51
N CYS A 416 -20.49 -10.96 7.17
CA CYS A 416 -21.61 -10.05 7.26
C CYS A 416 -21.72 -9.53 8.69
N TYR A 417 -21.82 -8.18 8.86
CA TYR A 417 -21.93 -7.55 10.17
C TYR A 417 -22.72 -6.25 10.07
N THR A 418 -23.36 -5.87 11.19
CA THR A 418 -24.02 -4.58 11.32
C THR A 418 -23.12 -3.63 12.10
N MET A 419 -22.93 -2.41 11.58
CA MET A 419 -22.26 -1.35 12.33
C MET A 419 -23.24 -0.74 13.33
N GLU A 420 -22.77 -0.55 14.54
CA GLU A 420 -23.53 0.17 15.58
C GLU A 420 -23.22 1.67 15.55
N PRO A 421 -24.18 2.56 15.87
CA PRO A 421 -23.87 3.99 16.04
C PRO A 421 -22.76 4.22 17.05
N GLY A 422 -21.73 4.97 16.66
CA GLY A 422 -20.51 5.19 17.45
C GLY A 422 -19.39 4.17 17.17
N GLU A 423 -19.50 3.35 16.11
CA GLU A 423 -18.41 2.51 15.63
C GLU A 423 -17.69 3.16 14.45
N VAL A 424 -16.36 3.07 14.44
CA VAL A 424 -15.52 3.37 13.31
C VAL A 424 -14.89 2.08 12.80
N VAL A 425 -15.18 1.70 11.57
CA VAL A 425 -14.52 0.57 10.90
C VAL A 425 -13.40 1.12 10.02
N THR A 426 -12.21 0.55 10.16
CA THR A 426 -11.03 0.87 9.36
C THR A 426 -10.58 -0.36 8.59
N PHE A 427 -10.33 -0.24 7.29
CA PHE A 427 -9.98 -1.41 6.49
C PHE A 427 -9.05 -1.11 5.30
N ASP A 428 -8.35 -2.15 4.86
CA ASP A 428 -7.44 -2.18 3.71
C ASP A 428 -8.24 -2.21 2.40
N ASN A 429 -8.37 -1.07 1.75
CA ASN A 429 -9.11 -0.95 0.48
C ASN A 429 -8.37 -1.57 -0.71
N TRP A 430 -7.07 -1.86 -0.58
CA TRP A 430 -6.34 -2.57 -1.63
C TRP A 430 -6.57 -4.09 -1.57
N ARG A 431 -7.01 -4.58 -0.42
CA ARG A 431 -7.20 -6.01 -0.15
C ARG A 431 -8.65 -6.42 -0.04
N LEU A 432 -9.47 -5.66 0.68
CA LEU A 432 -10.83 -6.06 1.02
C LEU A 432 -11.84 -5.54 0.00
N LEU A 433 -12.66 -6.47 -0.51
CA LEU A 433 -13.89 -6.09 -1.18
C LEU A 433 -14.96 -5.87 -0.12
N HIS A 434 -15.64 -4.77 -0.22
CA HIS A 434 -16.69 -4.39 0.72
C HIS A 434 -17.99 -4.05 -0.01
N GLY A 435 -19.09 -4.24 0.68
CA GLY A 435 -20.42 -4.01 0.15
C GLY A 435 -21.44 -3.80 1.26
N ARG A 436 -22.69 -3.68 0.87
CA ARG A 436 -23.79 -3.43 1.81
C ARG A 436 -25.08 -4.05 1.26
N ARG A 437 -25.83 -4.69 2.12
CA ARG A 437 -27.19 -5.11 1.80
C ARG A 437 -28.13 -3.91 1.67
N SER A 438 -29.24 -4.09 0.94
CA SER A 438 -30.28 -3.08 0.88
C SER A 438 -30.82 -2.75 2.26
N PHE A 439 -31.36 -1.54 2.44
CA PHE A 439 -32.02 -1.13 3.68
C PHE A 439 -33.29 -0.35 3.38
N VAL A 440 -34.15 -0.30 4.39
CA VAL A 440 -35.39 0.50 4.33
C VAL A 440 -35.08 1.92 4.77
N SER A 441 -35.22 2.88 3.84
CA SER A 441 -35.10 4.31 4.14
C SER A 441 -36.43 4.81 4.70
N ARG A 442 -36.38 5.49 5.86
CA ARG A 442 -37.55 6.12 6.50
C ARG A 442 -37.23 7.55 6.86
N PRO A 443 -38.19 8.49 6.80
CA PRO A 443 -37.95 9.90 7.10
C PRO A 443 -37.43 10.15 8.55
N ASP A 444 -37.83 9.32 9.49
CA ASP A 444 -37.52 9.39 10.93
C ASP A 444 -36.27 8.55 11.32
N SER A 445 -35.73 7.80 10.39
CA SER A 445 -34.60 6.89 10.63
C SER A 445 -33.70 6.80 9.41
N SER A 446 -32.89 7.84 9.19
CA SER A 446 -31.93 7.86 8.08
C SER A 446 -30.60 7.22 8.49
N ARG A 447 -30.12 6.28 7.67
CA ARG A 447 -28.74 5.77 7.79
C ARG A 447 -27.77 6.88 7.45
N HIS A 448 -26.82 7.15 8.35
CA HIS A 448 -25.80 8.18 8.16
C HIS A 448 -24.42 7.63 8.53
N LEU A 449 -23.53 7.55 7.56
CA LEU A 449 -22.12 7.24 7.78
C LEU A 449 -21.27 8.41 7.31
N GLU A 450 -20.13 8.59 7.97
CA GLU A 450 -19.04 9.47 7.53
C GLU A 450 -17.84 8.62 7.13
N GLY A 451 -17.25 8.90 5.98
CA GLY A 451 -16.07 8.18 5.51
C GLY A 451 -14.89 9.08 5.19
N ALA A 452 -13.71 8.48 5.16
CA ALA A 452 -12.46 9.14 4.79
C ALA A 452 -11.46 8.11 4.28
N TYR A 453 -10.41 8.60 3.61
CA TYR A 453 -9.34 7.78 3.08
C TYR A 453 -7.97 8.23 3.59
N LEU A 454 -7.05 7.25 3.69
CA LEU A 454 -5.62 7.45 3.90
C LEU A 454 -4.85 6.57 2.90
N ASP A 455 -3.58 6.90 2.70
CA ASP A 455 -2.69 6.01 1.97
C ASP A 455 -1.90 5.11 2.92
N TRP A 456 -1.44 3.97 2.41
CA TRP A 456 -0.61 3.06 3.20
C TRP A 456 0.72 3.68 3.63
N ASP A 457 1.19 4.71 2.94
CA ASP A 457 2.45 5.39 3.27
C ASP A 457 2.38 6.05 4.65
N GLU A 458 1.31 6.81 4.95
CA GLU A 458 1.10 7.44 6.25
C GLU A 458 0.88 6.39 7.35
N VAL A 459 0.04 5.39 7.06
CA VAL A 459 -0.27 4.31 8.02
C VAL A 459 0.99 3.53 8.39
N MET A 460 1.80 3.11 7.39
CA MET A 460 3.03 2.37 7.62
C MET A 460 4.12 3.23 8.28
N SER A 461 4.18 4.53 7.95
CA SER A 461 5.09 5.47 8.61
C SER A 461 4.78 5.55 10.11
N ARG A 462 3.51 5.78 10.46
CA ARG A 462 3.08 5.84 11.87
C ARG A 462 3.33 4.52 12.59
N LEU A 463 2.99 3.40 11.98
CA LEU A 463 3.19 2.07 12.55
C LEU A 463 4.67 1.80 12.88
N ARG A 464 5.59 2.14 11.96
CA ARG A 464 7.05 2.01 12.20
C ARG A 464 7.52 2.89 13.35
N LEU A 465 7.07 4.15 13.41
CA LEU A 465 7.41 5.07 14.51
C LEU A 465 6.93 4.55 15.88
N LEU A 466 5.70 4.04 15.94
CA LEU A 466 5.15 3.46 17.17
C LEU A 466 5.89 2.18 17.58
N ARG A 467 6.23 1.32 16.63
CA ARG A 467 7.06 0.14 16.91
C ARG A 467 8.42 0.54 17.49
N ASN A 468 9.14 1.43 16.83
CA ASN A 468 10.46 1.87 17.29
C ASN A 468 10.44 2.53 18.68
N LYS A 469 9.30 3.08 19.11
CA LYS A 469 9.14 3.68 20.44
C LYS A 469 8.91 2.61 21.52
N HIS A 470 8.40 1.44 21.16
CA HIS A 470 7.98 0.41 22.10
C HIS A 470 8.79 -0.90 22.00
N THR A 471 9.79 -0.99 21.10
CA THR A 471 10.86 -1.98 21.08
C THR A 471 12.07 -1.43 21.80
#